data_a18f221e9555b6651a9cfe831316b396
#
_entry.id   a18f221e9555b6651a9cfe831316b396
#
_cell.length_a   1.000
_cell.length_b   1.000
_cell.length_c   1.000
_cell.angle_alpha   90.00
_cell.angle_beta   90.00
_cell.angle_gamma   90.00
#
_symmetry.space_group_name_H-M   'P 1'
#
loop_
_entity.id
_entity.type
_entity.pdbx_description
1 polymer ?
#
loop_
_entity_poly.entity_id
_entity_poly.type
_entity_poly.pdbx_seq_one_letter_code
_entity_poly.pdbx_strand_id
1 'polypeptide(L)' 'MKPLDKDLSIITHVLSYCEQIDETMERFGRSQDIFMSDKIYRNAVALCILQIGELAGKLSDDFRHEHNQI' A
#
# COMPACT_ATOMS: atom_id res chain seq x y z
N MET A 1 22.76 2.08 7.27
CA MET A 1 21.97 2.42 6.08
C MET A 1 21.61 3.90 6.11
N LYS A 2 21.75 4.57 4.97
CA LYS A 2 21.38 5.98 4.88
C LYS A 2 19.86 6.13 4.92
N PRO A 3 19.34 7.23 5.51
CA PRO A 3 17.89 7.43 5.57
C PRO A 3 17.20 7.37 4.20
N LEU A 4 17.85 7.89 3.16
CA LEU A 4 17.29 7.86 1.82
C LEU A 4 17.14 6.43 1.29
N ASP A 5 18.12 5.57 1.55
CA ASP A 5 18.05 4.16 1.14
C ASP A 5 16.90 3.45 1.83
N LYS A 6 16.68 3.75 3.11
CA LYS A 6 15.57 3.21 3.86
C LYS A 6 14.24 3.65 3.26
N ASP A 7 14.10 4.93 2.93
CA ASP A 7 12.88 5.46 2.35
C ASP A 7 12.60 4.85 0.98
N LEU A 8 13.62 4.66 0.16
CA LEU A 8 13.47 4.02 -1.14
C LEU A 8 13.00 2.58 -0.98
N SER A 9 13.54 1.86 0.01
CA SER A 9 13.10 0.50 0.30
C SER A 9 11.63 0.46 0.70
N ILE A 10 11.21 1.38 1.56
CA ILE A 10 9.81 1.47 2.00
C ILE A 10 8.90 1.76 0.80
N ILE A 11 9.27 2.70 -0.05
CA ILE A 11 8.49 3.05 -1.24
C ILE A 11 8.37 1.85 -2.17
N THR A 12 9.44 1.09 -2.34
CA THR A 12 9.43 -0.12 -3.17
C THR A 12 8.42 -1.14 -2.63
N HIS A 13 8.39 -1.32 -1.31
CA HIS A 13 7.43 -2.23 -0.69
C HIS A 13 5.99 -1.74 -0.84
N VAL A 14 5.77 -0.43 -0.72
CA VAL A 14 4.44 0.15 -0.94
C VAL A 14 3.96 -0.12 -2.36
N LEU A 15 4.83 0.07 -3.34
CA LEU A 15 4.48 -0.21 -4.73
C LEU A 15 4.17 -1.68 -4.94
N SER A 16 4.91 -2.57 -4.28
CA SER A 16 4.63 -4.01 -4.34
C SER A 16 3.23 -4.33 -3.83
N TYR A 17 2.80 -3.72 -2.74
CA TYR A 17 1.45 -3.93 -2.23
C TYR A 17 0.39 -3.34 -3.15
N CYS A 18 0.68 -2.21 -3.80
CA CYS A 18 -0.23 -1.67 -4.81
C CYS A 18 -0.42 -2.65 -5.97
N GLU A 19 0.66 -3.30 -6.41
CA GLU A 19 0.58 -4.32 -7.44
C GLU A 19 -0.25 -5.52 -6.97
N GLN A 20 -0.12 -5.92 -5.70
CA GLN A 20 -0.91 -7.00 -5.15
C GLN A 20 -2.39 -6.67 -5.13
N ILE A 21 -2.74 -5.42 -4.83
CA ILE A 21 -4.13 -4.99 -4.89
C ILE A 21 -4.65 -5.12 -6.33
N ASP A 22 -3.87 -4.68 -7.30
CA ASP A 22 -4.25 -4.76 -8.70
C ASP A 22 -4.43 -6.21 -9.15
N GLU A 23 -3.51 -7.09 -8.77
CA GLU A 23 -3.63 -8.52 -9.07
C GLU A 23 -4.86 -9.15 -8.41
N THR A 24 -5.15 -8.73 -7.19
CA THR A 24 -6.33 -9.22 -6.47
C THR A 24 -7.60 -8.81 -7.21
N MET A 25 -7.66 -7.57 -7.67
CA MET A 25 -8.81 -7.08 -8.44
C MET A 25 -8.96 -7.84 -9.76
N GLU A 26 -7.85 -8.17 -10.41
CA GLU A 26 -7.90 -8.98 -11.62
C GLU A 26 -8.43 -10.38 -11.35
N ARG A 27 -8.01 -10.97 -10.23
CA ARG A 27 -8.37 -12.35 -9.86
C ARG A 27 -9.83 -12.48 -9.46
N PHE A 28 -10.34 -11.54 -8.68
CA PHE A 28 -11.69 -11.60 -8.14
C PHE A 28 -12.72 -10.84 -8.99
N GLY A 29 -12.29 -9.92 -9.83
CA GLY A 29 -13.17 -9.10 -10.65
C GLY A 29 -13.19 -7.64 -10.19
N ARG A 30 -13.25 -6.73 -11.15
CA ARG A 30 -13.21 -5.29 -10.90
C ARG A 30 -14.62 -4.71 -10.77
N SER A 31 -15.48 -5.41 -10.07
CA SER A 31 -16.86 -4.99 -9.85
C SER A 31 -17.04 -4.60 -8.39
N GLN A 32 -17.69 -3.47 -8.16
CA GLN A 32 -18.03 -3.05 -6.81
C GLN A 32 -18.93 -4.07 -6.14
N ASP A 33 -19.85 -4.64 -6.86
CA ASP A 33 -20.79 -5.64 -6.31
C ASP A 33 -20.03 -6.89 -5.85
N ILE A 34 -19.08 -7.35 -6.66
CA ILE A 34 -18.25 -8.50 -6.29
C ILE A 34 -17.43 -8.18 -5.04
N PHE A 35 -16.80 -7.00 -5.01
CA PHE A 35 -16.01 -6.56 -3.87
C PHE A 35 -16.86 -6.51 -2.60
N MET A 36 -18.06 -5.94 -2.70
CA MET A 36 -18.92 -5.79 -1.53
C MET A 36 -19.46 -7.11 -1.02
N SER A 37 -19.65 -8.10 -1.88
CA SER A 37 -20.22 -9.37 -1.51
C SER A 37 -19.19 -10.43 -1.13
N ASP A 38 -17.93 -10.26 -1.53
CA ASP A 38 -16.89 -11.26 -1.29
C ASP A 38 -15.98 -10.83 -0.13
N LYS A 39 -16.16 -11.52 0.98
CA LYS A 39 -15.41 -11.24 2.21
C LYS A 39 -13.91 -11.47 2.02
N ILE A 40 -13.55 -12.50 1.25
CA ILE A 40 -12.14 -12.83 1.02
C ILE A 40 -11.48 -11.73 0.21
N TYR A 41 -12.18 -11.24 -0.80
CA TYR A 41 -11.71 -10.13 -1.62
C TYR A 41 -11.47 -8.88 -0.75
N ARG A 42 -12.47 -8.50 0.06
CA ARG A 42 -12.33 -7.33 0.93
C ARG A 42 -11.18 -7.49 1.91
N ASN A 43 -11.03 -8.65 2.50
CA ASN A 43 -9.96 -8.89 3.48
C ASN A 43 -8.58 -8.83 2.83
N ALA A 44 -8.42 -9.36 1.63
CA ALA A 44 -7.15 -9.32 0.92
C ALA A 44 -6.74 -7.88 0.61
N VAL A 45 -7.67 -7.07 0.10
CA VAL A 45 -7.39 -5.66 -0.19
C VAL A 45 -7.13 -4.88 1.09
N ALA A 46 -7.93 -5.11 2.12
CA ALA A 46 -7.78 -4.43 3.40
C ALA A 46 -6.40 -4.69 4.01
N LEU A 47 -5.91 -5.92 3.94
CA LEU A 47 -4.59 -6.27 4.45
C LEU A 47 -3.49 -5.51 3.72
N CYS A 48 -3.59 -5.41 2.40
CA CYS A 48 -2.61 -4.64 1.61
C CYS A 48 -2.64 -3.16 2.00
N ILE A 49 -3.83 -2.59 2.17
CA ILE A 49 -3.97 -1.19 2.56
C ILE A 49 -3.37 -0.95 3.94
N LEU A 50 -3.60 -1.87 4.88
CA LEU A 50 -3.05 -1.77 6.22
C LEU A 50 -1.51 -1.79 6.18
N GLN A 51 -0.92 -2.68 5.38
CA GLN A 51 0.52 -2.76 5.24
C GLN A 51 1.09 -1.49 4.62
N ILE A 52 0.41 -0.93 3.63
CA ILE A 52 0.81 0.34 3.02
C ILE A 52 0.82 1.45 4.07
N GLY A 53 -0.21 1.51 4.89
CA GLY A 53 -0.30 2.51 5.95
C GLY A 53 0.84 2.38 6.95
N GLU A 54 1.17 1.16 7.37
CA GLU A 54 2.27 0.93 8.30
C GLU A 54 3.62 1.32 7.70
N LEU A 55 3.85 0.97 6.43
CA LEU A 55 5.09 1.31 5.75
C LEU A 55 5.24 2.81 5.57
N ALA A 56 4.15 3.48 5.19
CA ALA A 56 4.18 4.93 5.03
C ALA A 56 4.53 5.64 6.34
N GLY A 57 4.08 5.09 7.47
CA GLY A 57 4.40 5.63 8.78
C GLY A 57 5.87 5.49 9.18
N LYS A 58 6.63 4.66 8.45
CA LYS A 58 8.05 4.44 8.71
C LYS A 58 8.96 5.32 7.86
N LEU A 59 8.41 6.16 7.00
CA LEU A 59 9.22 7.09 6.23
C LEU A 59 9.96 8.03 7.17
N SER A 60 11.17 8.44 6.76
CA SER A 60 12.01 9.28 7.61
C SER A 60 11.34 10.62 7.88
N ASP A 61 11.70 11.22 9.03
CA ASP A 61 11.17 12.53 9.40
C ASP A 61 11.54 13.59 8.37
N ASP A 62 12.76 13.52 7.86
CA ASP A 62 13.21 14.47 6.84
C ASP A 62 12.36 14.39 5.58
N PHE A 63 12.08 13.16 5.13
CA PHE A 63 11.24 12.96 3.95
C PHE A 63 9.84 13.53 4.17
N ARG A 64 9.23 13.20 5.31
CA ARG A 64 7.87 13.66 5.62
C ARG A 64 7.82 15.17 5.79
N HIS A 65 8.84 15.75 6.42
CA HIS A 65 8.91 17.19 6.59
C HIS A 65 8.97 17.90 5.25
N GLU A 66 9.79 17.38 4.33
CA GLU A 66 9.96 17.99 3.00
C GLU A 66 8.68 17.95 2.20
N HIS A 67 7.88 16.90 2.33
CA HIS A 67 6.68 16.68 1.52
C HIS A 67 5.37 17.02 2.25
N ASN A 68 5.48 17.55 3.44
CA ASN A 68 4.31 17.84 4.28
C ASN A 68 3.73 19.22 4.05
N GLN A 69 4.23 19.97 3.09
CA GLN A 69 3.82 21.32 2.77
C GLN A 69 2.67 21.37 1.75
N ILE A 70 2.01 20.30 1.55
CA ILE A 70 0.93 20.18 0.55
C ILE A 70 -0.38 20.71 1.08
#